data_d90851860fc77393dea9c874f99cb348
#
_entry.id   d90851860fc77393dea9c874f99cb348
#
_cell.length_a   1.000
_cell.length_b   1.000
_cell.length_c   1.000
_cell.angle_alpha   90.00
_cell.angle_beta   90.00
_cell.angle_gamma   90.00
#
_symmetry.space_group_name_H-M   'P 1'
#
loop_
_entity.id
_entity.type
_entity.pdbx_description
1 polymer ?
#
loop_
_entity_poly.entity_id
_entity_poly.type
_entity_poly.pdbx_seq_one_letter_code
_entity_poly.pdbx_strand_id
1 'polypeptide(L)'
;MIRAKQGFIMQKMLNDYMIIATGENADTFRSIIQTNETGAFYWHMIEKGTTFGNLVSAAMERYEDLDEATARQDITEFLESISPAVETIQ
;
A
#
# COMPACT_ATOMS: atom_id res chain seq x y z
N MET A 1 3.09 -3.72 -13.38
CA MET A 1 2.59 -4.36 -12.14
C MET A 1 3.21 -3.70 -10.93
N ILE A 2 2.44 -3.48 -9.92
CA ILE A 2 2.87 -2.91 -8.64
C ILE A 2 2.90 -4.04 -7.63
N ARG A 3 3.99 -4.17 -6.91
CA ARG A 3 4.10 -5.19 -5.86
C ARG A 3 4.93 -4.69 -4.68
N ALA A 4 4.78 -5.34 -3.54
CA ALA A 4 5.57 -5.04 -2.36
C ALA A 4 7.00 -5.53 -2.56
N LYS A 5 7.96 -4.73 -2.12
CA LYS A 5 9.35 -5.17 -2.09
C LYS A 5 9.52 -6.25 -1.04
N GLN A 6 10.37 -7.22 -1.34
CA GLN A 6 10.70 -8.26 -0.38
C GLN A 6 11.34 -7.63 0.87
N GLY A 7 10.95 -8.11 2.03
CA GLY A 7 11.48 -7.60 3.28
C GLY A 7 10.67 -6.48 3.91
N PHE A 8 9.48 -6.22 3.41
CA PHE A 8 8.54 -5.29 4.03
C PHE A 8 7.28 -6.04 4.40
N ILE A 9 6.81 -5.84 5.63
CA ILE A 9 5.60 -6.49 6.13
C ILE A 9 4.68 -5.46 6.76
N MET A 10 3.40 -5.80 6.86
CA MET A 10 2.44 -4.98 7.56
C MET A 10 2.06 -5.64 8.88
N GLN A 11 2.02 -4.84 9.95
CA GLN A 11 1.54 -5.27 11.25
C GLN A 11 0.39 -4.39 11.69
N LYS A 12 -0.63 -4.99 12.27
CA LYS A 12 -1.71 -4.27 12.91
C LYS A 12 -1.38 -4.15 14.40
N MET A 13 -1.40 -2.92 14.90
CA MET A 13 -1.19 -2.66 16.33
C MET A 13 -2.32 -1.78 16.82
N LEU A 14 -3.15 -2.31 17.70
CA LEU A 14 -4.36 -1.63 18.16
C LEU A 14 -5.25 -1.27 16.96
N ASN A 15 -5.45 0.02 16.72
CA ASN A 15 -6.27 0.49 15.60
C ASN A 15 -5.46 0.96 14.40
N ASP A 16 -4.15 0.83 14.48
CA ASP A 16 -3.25 1.31 13.43
C ASP A 16 -2.61 0.16 12.66
N TYR A 17 -2.22 0.46 11.45
CA TYR A 17 -1.47 -0.46 10.59
C TYR A 17 -0.11 0.15 10.30
N MET A 18 0.94 -0.67 10.35
CA MET A 18 2.29 -0.21 10.11
C MET A 18 2.99 -1.11 9.11
N ILE A 19 3.67 -0.49 8.16
CA ILE A 19 4.53 -1.19 7.22
C ILE A 19 5.95 -1.03 7.73
N ILE A 20 6.61 -2.13 8.00
CA ILE A 20 7.96 -2.13 8.58
C ILE A 20 8.92 -2.94 7.71
N ALA A 21 10.17 -2.51 7.69
CA ALA A 21 11.24 -3.23 7.02
C ALA A 21 11.77 -4.34 7.92
N THR A 22 12.09 -5.48 7.31
CA THR A 22 12.64 -6.65 8.03
C THR A 22 13.96 -7.07 7.39
N GLY A 23 14.75 -7.84 8.13
CA GLY A 23 16.02 -8.37 7.61
C GLY A 23 16.99 -7.26 7.20
N GLU A 24 17.58 -7.40 6.03
CA GLU A 24 18.55 -6.45 5.50
C GLU A 24 17.95 -5.07 5.28
N ASN A 25 16.66 -4.99 4.97
CA ASN A 25 15.99 -3.72 4.73
C ASN A 25 15.88 -2.88 6.02
N ALA A 26 15.87 -3.52 7.18
CA ALA A 26 15.83 -2.81 8.46
C ALA A 26 17.05 -1.94 8.68
N ASP A 27 18.21 -2.31 8.11
CA ASP A 27 19.43 -1.52 8.21
C ASP A 27 19.41 -0.29 7.31
N THR A 28 18.71 -0.38 6.19
CA THR A 28 18.63 0.69 5.19
C THR A 28 17.44 1.60 5.43
N PHE A 29 16.28 1.02 5.74
CA PHE A 29 15.05 1.77 5.96
C PHE A 29 14.63 1.60 7.43
N ARG A 30 14.84 2.64 8.22
CA ARG A 30 14.58 2.59 9.67
C ARG A 30 13.25 3.22 10.07
N SER A 31 12.55 3.81 9.13
CA SER A 31 11.27 4.44 9.41
C SER A 31 10.14 3.44 9.36
N ILE A 32 9.10 3.73 10.10
CA ILE A 32 7.85 2.96 10.07
C ILE A 32 6.84 3.77 9.29
N ILE A 33 6.19 3.14 8.34
CA ILE A 33 5.12 3.79 7.58
C ILE A 33 3.80 3.45 8.24
N GLN A 34 3.16 4.45 8.84
CA GLN A 34 1.87 4.26 9.47
C GLN A 34 0.76 4.49 8.44
N THR A 35 -0.25 3.63 8.45
CA THR A 35 -1.39 3.76 7.55
C THR A 35 -2.67 3.37 8.28
N ASN A 36 -3.78 3.44 7.57
CA ASN A 36 -5.10 3.13 8.10
C ASN A 36 -5.66 1.86 7.45
N GLU A 37 -6.92 1.56 7.77
CA GLU A 37 -7.60 0.38 7.22
C GLU A 37 -7.65 0.40 5.69
N THR A 38 -7.89 1.56 5.09
CA THR A 38 -7.91 1.69 3.64
C THR A 38 -6.54 1.40 3.05
N GLY A 39 -5.49 1.92 3.66
CA GLY A 39 -4.12 1.64 3.25
C GLY A 39 -3.79 0.15 3.36
N ALA A 40 -4.26 -0.50 4.43
CA ALA A 40 -4.08 -1.94 4.60
C ALA A 40 -4.76 -2.73 3.49
N PHE A 41 -5.94 -2.30 3.07
CA PHE A 41 -6.65 -2.92 1.96
C PHE A 41 -5.82 -2.86 0.67
N TYR A 42 -5.26 -1.70 0.35
CA TYR A 42 -4.40 -1.56 -0.82
C TYR A 42 -3.12 -2.38 -0.69
N TRP A 43 -2.53 -2.39 0.50
CA TRP A 43 -1.29 -3.14 0.75
C TRP A 43 -1.48 -4.64 0.48
N HIS A 44 -2.59 -5.21 0.92
CA HIS A 44 -2.86 -6.64 0.68
C HIS A 44 -2.94 -6.97 -0.81
N MET A 45 -3.47 -6.07 -1.62
CA MET A 45 -3.46 -6.25 -3.07
C MET A 45 -2.05 -6.14 -3.64
N ILE A 46 -1.28 -5.19 -3.13
CA ILE A 46 0.10 -4.96 -3.57
C ILE A 46 0.99 -6.15 -3.22
N GLU A 47 0.77 -6.77 -2.07
CA GLU A 47 1.50 -7.99 -1.69
C GLU A 47 1.33 -9.11 -2.71
N LYS A 48 0.18 -9.21 -3.32
CA LYS A 48 -0.12 -10.22 -4.33
C LYS A 48 0.30 -9.81 -5.73
N GLY A 49 0.64 -8.54 -5.90
CA GLY A 49 0.88 -7.95 -7.21
C GLY A 49 -0.40 -7.47 -7.84
N THR A 50 -0.41 -6.22 -8.28
CA THR A 50 -1.61 -5.59 -8.82
C THR A 50 -1.23 -4.51 -9.82
N THR A 51 -2.23 -3.81 -10.34
CA THR A 51 -2.04 -2.65 -11.20
C THR A 51 -2.78 -1.46 -10.61
N PHE A 52 -2.41 -0.26 -11.04
CA PHE A 52 -3.10 0.95 -10.61
C PHE A 52 -4.59 0.87 -10.94
N GLY A 53 -4.92 0.40 -12.14
CA GLY A 53 -6.31 0.23 -12.56
C GLY A 53 -7.09 -0.73 -11.67
N ASN A 54 -6.46 -1.84 -11.28
CA ASN A 54 -7.10 -2.80 -10.39
C ASN A 54 -7.31 -2.22 -8.99
N LEU A 55 -6.36 -1.43 -8.50
CA LEU A 55 -6.53 -0.74 -7.21
C LEU A 55 -7.71 0.22 -7.27
N VAL A 56 -7.83 0.99 -8.33
CA VAL A 56 -8.95 1.92 -8.52
C VAL A 56 -10.27 1.17 -8.56
N SER A 57 -10.36 0.12 -9.36
CA SER A 57 -11.59 -0.68 -9.48
C SER A 57 -11.99 -1.30 -8.15
N ALA A 58 -11.04 -1.85 -7.43
CA ALA A 58 -11.30 -2.46 -6.12
C ALA A 58 -11.78 -1.44 -5.10
N ALA A 59 -11.19 -0.24 -5.11
CA ALA A 59 -11.60 0.83 -4.20
C ALA A 59 -13.03 1.27 -4.48
N MET A 60 -13.39 1.46 -5.74
CA MET A 60 -14.74 1.87 -6.12
C MET A 60 -15.77 0.80 -5.81
N GLU A 61 -15.38 -0.47 -5.88
CA GLU A 61 -16.25 -1.58 -5.53
C GLU A 61 -16.49 -1.67 -4.03
N ARG A 62 -15.43 -1.40 -3.23
CA ARG A 62 -15.50 -1.49 -1.78
C ARG A 62 -16.19 -0.29 -1.13
N TYR A 63 -16.01 0.90 -1.69
CA TYR A 63 -16.52 2.16 -1.12
C TYR A 63 -17.56 2.77 -2.06
N GLU A 64 -18.84 2.69 -1.70
CA GLU A 64 -19.95 3.08 -2.55
C GLU A 64 -19.91 4.52 -3.05
N ASP A 65 -19.51 5.44 -2.18
CA ASP A 65 -19.55 6.86 -2.50
C ASP A 65 -18.25 7.39 -3.11
N LEU A 66 -17.32 6.51 -3.41
CA LEU A 66 -16.02 6.89 -3.93
C LEU A 66 -16.06 7.01 -5.46
N ASP A 67 -15.80 8.21 -5.98
CA ASP A 67 -15.70 8.38 -7.43
C ASP A 67 -14.29 8.05 -7.93
N GLU A 68 -14.16 7.88 -9.24
CA GLU A 68 -12.90 7.47 -9.84
C GLU A 68 -11.79 8.49 -9.62
N ALA A 69 -12.08 9.78 -9.75
CA ALA A 69 -11.07 10.83 -9.58
C ALA A 69 -10.50 10.82 -8.17
N THR A 70 -11.37 10.69 -7.17
CA THR A 70 -10.94 10.63 -5.76
C THR A 70 -10.16 9.34 -5.50
N ALA A 71 -10.62 8.21 -6.04
CA ALA A 71 -9.92 6.94 -5.88
C ALA A 71 -8.51 7.01 -6.45
N ARG A 72 -8.35 7.59 -7.64
CA ARG A 72 -7.04 7.74 -8.27
C ARG A 72 -6.11 8.62 -7.44
N GLN A 73 -6.65 9.72 -6.92
CA GLN A 73 -5.87 10.63 -6.09
C GLN A 73 -5.41 9.94 -4.79
N ASP A 74 -6.32 9.28 -4.10
CA ASP A 74 -6.03 8.60 -2.84
C ASP A 74 -4.97 7.51 -3.03
N ILE A 75 -5.11 6.73 -4.09
CA ILE A 75 -4.16 5.65 -4.37
C ILE A 75 -2.79 6.22 -4.74
N THR A 76 -2.75 7.29 -5.53
CA THR A 76 -1.50 7.96 -5.87
C THR A 76 -0.77 8.44 -4.61
N GLU A 77 -1.49 9.10 -3.71
CA GLU A 77 -0.93 9.58 -2.46
C GLU A 77 -0.44 8.43 -1.58
N PHE A 78 -1.22 7.35 -1.53
CA PHE A 78 -0.82 6.17 -0.77
C PHE A 78 0.47 5.56 -1.33
N LEU A 79 0.53 5.37 -2.65
CA LEU A 79 1.72 4.80 -3.28
C LEU A 79 2.97 5.67 -3.07
N GLU A 80 2.79 6.99 -3.09
CA GLU A 80 3.89 7.90 -2.78
C GLU A 80 4.36 7.74 -1.35
N SER A 81 3.43 7.59 -0.41
CA SER A 81 3.76 7.45 1.01
C SER A 81 4.49 6.16 1.32
N ILE A 82 4.27 5.11 0.54
CA ILE A 82 4.91 3.80 0.74
C ILE A 82 5.97 3.49 -0.31
N SER A 83 6.43 4.51 -1.04
CA SER A 83 7.37 4.30 -2.16
C SER A 83 8.61 3.48 -1.80
N PRO A 84 9.19 3.57 -0.57
CA PRO A 84 10.33 2.71 -0.23
C PRO A 84 9.97 1.22 -0.15
N ALA A 85 8.71 0.89 0.03
CA ALA A 85 8.25 -0.48 0.25
C ALA A 85 7.61 -1.13 -0.98
N VAL A 86 7.50 -0.41 -2.08
CA VAL A 86 6.88 -0.94 -3.31
C VAL A 86 7.79 -0.80 -4.50
N GLU A 87 7.57 -1.66 -5.49
CA GLU A 87 8.26 -1.56 -6.76
C GLU A 87 7.27 -1.73 -7.90
N THR A 88 7.58 -1.09 -9.03
CA THR A 88 6.78 -1.23 -10.24
C THR A 88 7.57 -2.05 -11.23
N ILE A 89 6.95 -3.11 -11.74
CA ILE A 89 7.56 -4.02 -12.71
C ILE A 89 6.80 -3.89 -14.03
N GLN A 90 7.54 -3.68 -15.07
CA GLN A 90 6.96 -3.58 -16.42
C GLN A 90 6.99 -4.92 -17.11
#